data_1abc2c012c9984da606b0ae36ece5339
#
_entry.id   1abc2c012c9984da606b0ae36ece5339
#
_cell.length_a   1.000
_cell.length_b   1.000
_cell.length_c   1.000
_cell.angle_alpha   90.00
_cell.angle_beta   90.00
_cell.angle_gamma   90.00
#
_symmetry.space_group_name_H-M   'P 1'
#
loop_
_entity.id
_entity.type
_entity.pdbx_description
1 polymer ?
#
loop_
_entity_poly.entity_id
_entity_poly.type
_entity_poly.pdbx_seq_one_letter_code
_entity_poly.pdbx_strand_id
1 'polypeptide(L)'
;MDQMATGNCSSISAQESLPEFEISVQQAGFLPSVILSEIYKGKSGKVFYPEYTQEAKAFHWAMDRLSGWELPGKEHVEEYIRSMYRRNFRPRTYASALTAIYDFLTGVRASGKTRLEEITKHDIEAFIEHEQDRGMMLSTVRTRLHCVNAFLGYAMDAGIVSTDVLARRIRLRKPETLPRAMDADDVRPLLSVIDPPRDRAMILVLLRTGMRIGELLNTRMSDLHLRDRKIDIYEGEKNRLGRVVYLSDDAMSALRAWLKIRDPQKVFLFYATGTNSMAYSTARLIFEKYITKAGLTHKGYSLHALRHTFASELLN
;
A
#
# COMPACT_ATOMS: atom_id res chain seq x y z
N MET A 1 19.74 53.49 53.34
CA MET A 1 20.59 54.15 52.36
C MET A 1 21.04 53.03 51.43
N ASP A 2 20.28 52.81 50.44
CA ASP A 2 20.43 53.25 49.03
C ASP A 2 21.52 52.45 48.31
N GLN A 3 21.41 51.83 47.18
CA GLN A 3 20.51 51.98 46.04
C GLN A 3 20.62 50.74 45.18
N MET A 4 19.54 50.43 44.56
CA MET A 4 19.32 49.68 43.37
C MET A 4 20.43 49.76 42.27
N ALA A 5 20.68 48.63 41.62
CA ALA A 5 21.04 48.59 40.21
C ALA A 5 20.47 47.35 39.55
N THR A 6 19.44 47.57 38.76
CA THR A 6 18.81 46.66 37.84
C THR A 6 19.71 46.45 36.63
N GLY A 7 20.10 45.22 36.39
CA GLY A 7 20.79 44.81 35.15
C GLY A 7 19.84 44.09 34.20
N ASN A 8 19.39 44.78 33.19
CA ASN A 8 18.61 44.24 32.06
C ASN A 8 19.40 43.19 31.29
N CYS A 9 18.88 42.00 31.27
CA CYS A 9 19.33 40.94 30.34
C CYS A 9 18.35 40.91 29.17
N SER A 10 18.70 41.62 28.09
CA SER A 10 17.97 41.62 26.85
C SER A 10 18.15 40.31 26.12
N SER A 11 17.08 39.53 26.09
CA SER A 11 16.90 38.36 25.23
C SER A 11 16.86 38.81 23.77
N ILE A 12 17.85 38.44 23.01
CA ILE A 12 17.82 38.53 21.54
C ILE A 12 17.08 37.34 21.02
N SER A 13 15.81 37.50 20.70
CA SER A 13 15.02 36.59 19.90
C SER A 13 15.25 36.93 18.43
N ALA A 14 16.16 36.18 17.77
CA ALA A 14 16.22 36.14 16.33
C ALA A 14 15.19 35.15 15.82
N GLN A 15 13.95 35.60 15.65
CA GLN A 15 12.99 35.00 14.73
C GLN A 15 13.29 35.55 13.34
N GLU A 16 14.09 34.84 12.57
CA GLU A 16 14.09 34.97 11.11
C GLU A 16 12.80 34.32 10.60
N SER A 17 11.81 35.15 10.29
CA SER A 17 10.62 34.79 9.55
C SER A 17 11.00 34.39 8.14
N LEU A 18 10.87 33.12 7.82
CA LEU A 18 10.86 32.62 6.44
C LEU A 18 9.70 33.29 5.69
N PRO A 19 9.89 33.71 4.42
CA PRO A 19 8.84 34.36 3.65
C PRO A 19 7.67 33.39 3.47
N GLU A 20 6.51 33.80 3.92
CA GLU A 20 5.23 33.12 3.63
C GLU A 20 4.96 33.22 2.13
N PHE A 21 5.21 32.15 1.41
CA PHE A 21 4.65 31.97 0.08
C PHE A 21 3.20 31.48 0.23
N GLU A 22 2.26 32.42 0.30
CA GLU A 22 0.85 32.14 0.01
C GLU A 22 0.70 31.77 -1.47
N ILE A 23 0.87 30.50 -1.77
CA ILE A 23 0.43 29.94 -3.06
C ILE A 23 -1.06 29.62 -2.89
N SER A 24 -1.93 30.40 -3.54
CA SER A 24 -3.36 30.12 -3.58
C SER A 24 -3.59 28.73 -4.14
N VAL A 25 -4.52 27.98 -3.55
CA VAL A 25 -4.87 26.59 -3.92
C VAL A 25 -5.23 26.42 -5.41
N GLN A 26 -5.55 27.51 -6.10
CA GLN A 26 -5.82 27.54 -7.54
C GLN A 26 -4.55 27.52 -8.43
N GLN A 27 -3.38 27.88 -7.91
CA GLN A 27 -2.12 27.86 -8.66
C GLN A 27 -1.27 26.61 -8.45
N ALA A 28 -1.59 25.76 -7.49
CA ALA A 28 -0.89 24.48 -7.23
C ALA A 28 -1.02 23.44 -8.38
N GLY A 29 -1.75 23.74 -9.44
CA GLY A 29 -1.92 22.89 -10.62
C GLY A 29 -0.74 22.86 -11.59
N PHE A 30 0.21 23.80 -11.50
CA PHE A 30 1.26 23.98 -12.51
C PHE A 30 2.61 24.37 -11.90
N LEU A 31 3.22 23.49 -11.12
CA LEU A 31 4.66 23.55 -10.92
C LEU A 31 5.32 22.55 -11.88
N PRO A 32 6.21 23.00 -12.78
CA PRO A 32 6.94 22.12 -13.67
C PRO A 32 7.75 21.11 -12.85
N SER A 33 7.74 19.84 -13.26
CA SER A 33 8.49 18.74 -12.62
C SER A 33 9.99 19.02 -12.42
N VAL A 34 10.56 19.90 -13.24
CA VAL A 34 11.96 20.34 -13.17
C VAL A 34 12.29 21.14 -11.91
N ILE A 35 11.38 21.99 -11.42
CA ILE A 35 11.63 22.81 -10.22
C ILE A 35 11.62 21.97 -8.94
N LEU A 36 10.81 20.92 -8.91
CA LEU A 36 10.73 19.99 -7.75
C LEU A 36 11.95 19.06 -7.66
N SER A 37 12.56 18.66 -8.78
CA SER A 37 13.73 17.79 -8.79
C SER A 37 15.01 18.45 -8.27
N GLU A 38 15.16 19.77 -8.42
CA GLU A 38 16.34 20.50 -7.95
C GLU A 38 16.30 20.83 -6.45
N ILE A 39 15.12 21.02 -5.89
CA ILE A 39 14.94 21.41 -4.48
C ILE A 39 15.18 20.23 -3.52
N TYR A 40 15.02 18.97 -3.98
CA TYR A 40 14.98 17.81 -3.10
C TYR A 40 16.02 16.71 -3.37
N LYS A 41 17.08 16.98 -4.10
CA LYS A 41 18.21 16.04 -4.24
C LYS A 41 19.04 16.04 -2.96
N GLY A 42 18.74 15.12 -2.06
CA GLY A 42 19.62 14.83 -0.94
C GLY A 42 20.98 14.27 -1.41
N LYS A 43 22.01 14.35 -0.55
CA LYS A 43 23.40 13.88 -0.81
C LYS A 43 23.51 12.42 -1.30
N SER A 44 22.43 11.64 -1.21
CA SER A 44 22.34 10.22 -1.65
C SER A 44 21.61 10.03 -2.99
N GLY A 45 21.24 11.09 -3.70
CA GLY A 45 20.44 10.99 -4.94
C GLY A 45 18.98 10.54 -4.73
N LYS A 46 18.57 10.31 -3.49
CA LYS A 46 17.16 9.99 -3.18
C LYS A 46 16.37 11.27 -2.98
N VAL A 47 15.25 11.35 -3.70
CA VAL A 47 14.30 12.45 -3.55
C VAL A 47 13.57 12.29 -2.21
N PHE A 48 13.65 13.29 -1.35
CA PHE A 48 13.03 13.31 -0.03
C PHE A 48 11.90 14.35 0.00
N TYR A 49 10.68 13.91 0.32
CA TYR A 49 9.48 14.75 0.41
C TYR A 49 8.93 14.74 1.85
N PRO A 50 9.49 15.49 2.79
CA PRO A 50 9.16 15.40 4.20
C PRO A 50 7.72 15.80 4.55
N GLU A 51 7.12 16.69 3.77
CA GLU A 51 5.83 17.31 4.06
C GLU A 51 4.63 16.69 3.29
N TYR A 52 4.88 15.78 2.36
CA TYR A 52 3.80 15.21 1.54
C TYR A 52 3.19 13.96 2.16
N THR A 53 1.88 13.81 1.93
CA THR A 53 1.15 12.56 2.23
C THR A 53 1.73 11.38 1.46
N GLN A 54 1.39 10.15 1.86
CA GLN A 54 1.84 8.94 1.14
C GLN A 54 1.36 8.93 -0.32
N GLU A 55 0.18 9.49 -0.57
CA GLU A 55 -0.41 9.64 -1.89
C GLU A 55 0.39 10.64 -2.74
N ALA A 56 0.79 11.78 -2.18
CA ALA A 56 1.62 12.76 -2.86
C ALA A 56 3.01 12.20 -3.19
N LYS A 57 3.65 11.50 -2.25
CA LYS A 57 4.93 10.81 -2.50
C LYS A 57 4.84 9.79 -3.63
N ALA A 58 3.76 9.02 -3.66
CA ALA A 58 3.53 8.04 -4.73
C ALA A 58 3.26 8.71 -6.07
N PHE A 59 2.55 9.82 -6.09
CA PHE A 59 2.32 10.61 -7.29
C PHE A 59 3.64 11.17 -7.86
N HIS A 60 4.46 11.82 -7.03
CA HIS A 60 5.76 12.36 -7.46
C HIS A 60 6.69 11.24 -7.96
N TRP A 61 6.75 10.12 -7.26
CA TRP A 61 7.49 8.94 -7.73
C TRP A 61 6.99 8.45 -9.10
N ALA A 62 5.68 8.46 -9.32
CA ALA A 62 5.10 8.04 -10.60
C ALA A 62 5.46 9.00 -11.73
N MET A 63 5.41 10.31 -11.48
CA MET A 63 5.79 11.34 -12.45
C MET A 63 7.29 11.31 -12.78
N ASP A 64 8.14 11.13 -11.77
CA ASP A 64 9.59 10.97 -11.96
C ASP A 64 9.90 9.75 -12.83
N ARG A 65 9.26 8.62 -12.57
CA ARG A 65 9.42 7.42 -13.38
C ARG A 65 8.96 7.61 -14.84
N LEU A 66 7.86 8.34 -15.06
CA LEU A 66 7.34 8.66 -16.39
C LEU A 66 8.27 9.60 -17.17
N SER A 67 9.02 10.48 -16.50
CA SER A 67 9.90 11.44 -17.17
C SER A 67 10.91 10.77 -18.09
N GLY A 68 11.40 9.57 -17.73
CA GLY A 68 12.33 8.76 -18.52
C GLY A 68 11.70 7.89 -19.61
N TRP A 69 10.37 7.97 -19.83
CA TRP A 69 9.74 7.15 -20.88
C TRP A 69 9.86 7.80 -22.27
N GLU A 70 10.16 6.98 -23.24
CA GLU A 70 10.13 7.32 -24.67
C GLU A 70 9.08 6.45 -25.38
N LEU A 71 7.86 6.41 -24.86
CA LEU A 71 6.77 5.57 -25.35
C LEU A 71 5.65 6.41 -25.98
N PRO A 72 4.89 5.85 -26.95
CA PRO A 72 3.73 6.50 -27.52
C PRO A 72 2.74 6.94 -26.43
N GLY A 73 2.25 8.17 -26.50
CA GLY A 73 1.22 8.67 -25.61
C GLY A 73 1.67 8.89 -24.16
N LYS A 74 2.95 9.08 -23.92
CA LYS A 74 3.50 9.40 -22.58
C LYS A 74 2.73 10.52 -21.89
N GLU A 75 2.44 11.60 -22.60
CA GLU A 75 1.68 12.75 -22.11
C GLU A 75 0.28 12.38 -21.63
N HIS A 76 -0.38 11.44 -22.30
CA HIS A 76 -1.69 10.94 -21.88
C HIS A 76 -1.62 10.02 -20.67
N VAL A 77 -0.51 9.27 -20.51
CA VAL A 77 -0.25 8.50 -19.29
C VAL A 77 -0.03 9.45 -18.11
N GLU A 78 0.72 10.54 -18.29
CA GLU A 78 0.92 11.57 -17.27
C GLU A 78 -0.43 12.19 -16.83
N GLU A 79 -1.28 12.55 -17.78
CA GLU A 79 -2.63 13.06 -17.52
C GLU A 79 -3.49 12.01 -16.77
N TYR A 80 -3.43 10.75 -17.16
CA TYR A 80 -4.11 9.67 -16.46
C TYR A 80 -3.64 9.53 -15.01
N ILE A 81 -2.33 9.58 -14.76
CA ILE A 81 -1.77 9.52 -13.40
C ILE A 81 -2.19 10.76 -12.58
N ARG A 82 -2.24 11.96 -13.18
CA ARG A 82 -2.80 13.16 -12.53
C ARG A 82 -4.28 12.98 -12.17
N SER A 83 -5.05 12.37 -13.05
CA SER A 83 -6.45 12.02 -12.80
C SER A 83 -6.59 11.05 -11.62
N MET A 84 -5.73 10.04 -11.54
CA MET A 84 -5.70 9.11 -10.40
C MET A 84 -5.38 9.83 -9.08
N TYR A 85 -4.46 10.80 -9.09
CA TYR A 85 -4.11 11.61 -7.92
C TYR A 85 -5.29 12.45 -7.46
N ARG A 86 -5.94 13.20 -8.36
CA ARG A 86 -7.14 13.99 -8.05
C ARG A 86 -8.29 13.13 -7.47
N ARG A 87 -8.37 11.87 -7.88
CA ARG A 87 -9.35 10.88 -7.38
C ARG A 87 -8.87 10.13 -6.13
N ASN A 88 -7.74 10.54 -5.55
CA ASN A 88 -7.15 10.01 -4.31
C ASN A 88 -6.94 8.47 -4.35
N PHE A 89 -6.31 7.97 -5.41
CA PHE A 89 -5.93 6.56 -5.51
C PHE A 89 -4.83 6.22 -4.51
N ARG A 90 -4.77 4.96 -4.09
CA ARG A 90 -3.75 4.48 -3.15
C ARG A 90 -2.37 4.36 -3.83
N PRO A 91 -1.26 4.59 -3.08
CA PRO A 91 0.11 4.54 -3.59
C PRO A 91 0.44 3.29 -4.42
N ARG A 92 0.03 2.12 -3.95
CA ARG A 92 0.30 0.85 -4.64
C ARG A 92 -0.38 0.75 -6.00
N THR A 93 -1.49 1.46 -6.21
CA THR A 93 -2.22 1.46 -7.48
C THR A 93 -1.42 2.14 -8.58
N TYR A 94 -0.67 3.20 -8.27
CA TYR A 94 0.23 3.86 -9.23
C TYR A 94 1.29 2.91 -9.76
N ALA A 95 1.98 2.18 -8.87
CA ALA A 95 3.02 1.25 -9.26
C ALA A 95 2.49 0.13 -10.19
N SER A 96 1.30 -0.41 -9.85
CA SER A 96 0.66 -1.44 -10.67
C SER A 96 0.23 -0.90 -12.02
N ALA A 97 -0.36 0.30 -12.07
CA ALA A 97 -0.79 0.94 -13.30
C ALA A 97 0.41 1.24 -14.21
N LEU A 98 1.45 1.90 -13.69
CA LEU A 98 2.64 2.25 -14.47
C LEU A 98 3.34 1.02 -15.05
N THR A 99 3.51 -0.04 -14.26
CA THR A 99 4.16 -1.25 -14.76
C THR A 99 3.36 -1.89 -15.90
N ALA A 100 2.03 -2.00 -15.74
CA ALA A 100 1.19 -2.61 -16.76
C ALA A 100 1.09 -1.75 -18.03
N ILE A 101 0.96 -0.42 -17.89
CA ILE A 101 0.90 0.51 -19.02
C ILE A 101 2.23 0.56 -19.76
N TYR A 102 3.35 0.56 -19.02
CA TYR A 102 4.70 0.52 -19.63
C TYR A 102 4.89 -0.70 -20.51
N ASP A 103 4.61 -1.89 -19.98
CA ASP A 103 4.79 -3.15 -20.71
C ASP A 103 3.83 -3.20 -21.91
N PHE A 104 2.60 -2.73 -21.79
CA PHE A 104 1.64 -2.64 -22.87
C PHE A 104 2.10 -1.69 -23.99
N LEU A 105 2.46 -0.45 -23.66
CA LEU A 105 2.91 0.54 -24.64
C LEU A 105 4.26 0.16 -25.28
N THR A 106 5.10 -0.56 -24.56
CA THR A 106 6.33 -1.16 -25.15
C THR A 106 5.98 -2.15 -26.25
N GLY A 107 4.98 -3.01 -26.03
CA GLY A 107 4.46 -3.93 -27.05
C GLY A 107 3.84 -3.19 -28.25
N VAL A 108 3.05 -2.15 -28.00
CA VAL A 108 2.45 -1.29 -29.03
C VAL A 108 3.55 -0.64 -29.89
N ARG A 109 4.60 -0.10 -29.27
CA ARG A 109 5.76 0.46 -29.99
C ARG A 109 6.49 -0.61 -30.80
N ALA A 110 6.67 -1.79 -30.25
CA ALA A 110 7.33 -2.92 -30.94
C ALA A 110 6.55 -3.39 -32.18
N SER A 111 5.23 -3.21 -32.21
CA SER A 111 4.39 -3.46 -33.39
C SER A 111 4.44 -2.34 -34.45
N GLY A 112 5.32 -1.34 -34.27
CA GLY A 112 5.52 -0.22 -35.20
C GLY A 112 4.55 0.96 -35.03
N LYS A 113 3.70 0.94 -34.01
CA LYS A 113 2.74 2.02 -33.72
C LYS A 113 3.39 3.12 -32.91
N THR A 114 3.13 4.37 -33.28
CA THR A 114 3.74 5.56 -32.68
C THR A 114 2.74 6.44 -31.94
N ARG A 115 1.44 6.18 -32.09
CA ARG A 115 0.36 6.99 -31.53
C ARG A 115 -0.68 6.11 -30.86
N LEU A 116 -1.38 6.65 -29.86
CA LEU A 116 -2.42 5.92 -29.12
C LEU A 116 -3.66 5.65 -29.97
N GLU A 117 -3.96 6.51 -30.94
CA GLU A 117 -5.09 6.37 -31.86
C GLU A 117 -4.96 5.13 -32.75
N GLU A 118 -3.76 4.59 -32.91
CA GLU A 118 -3.49 3.37 -33.70
C GLU A 118 -3.73 2.08 -32.89
N ILE A 119 -4.02 2.20 -31.59
CA ILE A 119 -4.28 1.06 -30.72
C ILE A 119 -5.58 0.39 -31.14
N THR A 120 -5.52 -0.93 -31.24
CA THR A 120 -6.63 -1.79 -31.61
C THR A 120 -6.86 -2.85 -30.54
N LYS A 121 -7.96 -3.58 -30.63
CA LYS A 121 -8.22 -4.74 -29.79
C LYS A 121 -7.13 -5.80 -29.88
N HIS A 122 -6.51 -5.96 -31.07
CA HIS A 122 -5.43 -6.91 -31.30
C HIS A 122 -4.19 -6.62 -30.42
N ASP A 123 -3.88 -5.36 -30.13
CA ASP A 123 -2.77 -5.00 -29.25
C ASP A 123 -3.02 -5.47 -27.80
N ILE A 124 -4.29 -5.47 -27.36
CA ILE A 124 -4.69 -5.99 -26.04
C ILE A 124 -4.54 -7.54 -26.03
N GLU A 125 -4.92 -8.21 -27.12
CA GLU A 125 -4.78 -9.65 -27.27
C GLU A 125 -3.30 -10.03 -27.25
N ALA A 126 -2.46 -9.35 -28.04
CA ALA A 126 -1.01 -9.53 -28.07
C ALA A 126 -0.35 -9.28 -26.69
N PHE A 127 -0.82 -8.28 -25.93
CA PHE A 127 -0.34 -8.05 -24.59
C PHE A 127 -0.65 -9.21 -23.64
N ILE A 128 -1.86 -9.79 -23.73
CA ILE A 128 -2.25 -10.94 -22.92
C ILE A 128 -1.38 -12.15 -23.25
N GLU A 129 -1.19 -12.44 -24.55
CA GLU A 129 -0.34 -13.53 -25.04
C GLU A 129 1.10 -13.36 -24.54
N HIS A 130 1.66 -12.16 -24.71
CA HIS A 130 3.00 -11.84 -24.22
C HIS A 130 3.17 -12.08 -22.72
N GLU A 131 2.20 -11.64 -21.90
CA GLU A 131 2.25 -11.87 -20.45
C GLU A 131 2.14 -13.36 -20.08
N GLN A 132 1.37 -14.13 -20.83
CA GLN A 132 1.25 -15.58 -20.65
C GLN A 132 2.55 -16.30 -21.09
N ASP A 133 3.15 -15.93 -22.21
CA ASP A 133 4.40 -16.50 -22.70
C ASP A 133 5.58 -16.23 -21.76
N ARG A 134 5.55 -15.09 -21.03
CA ARG A 134 6.48 -14.81 -19.93
C ARG A 134 6.25 -15.68 -18.69
N GLY A 135 5.30 -16.60 -18.71
CA GLY A 135 4.98 -17.46 -17.57
C GLY A 135 4.29 -16.76 -16.42
N MET A 136 3.65 -15.60 -16.66
CA MET A 136 2.97 -14.86 -15.58
C MET A 136 1.71 -15.59 -15.14
N MET A 137 1.48 -15.66 -13.82
CA MET A 137 0.26 -16.24 -13.29
C MET A 137 -0.99 -15.53 -13.83
N LEU A 138 -2.01 -16.27 -14.17
CA LEU A 138 -3.27 -15.74 -14.72
C LEU A 138 -3.89 -14.62 -13.88
N SER A 139 -3.76 -14.69 -12.55
CA SER A 139 -4.19 -13.62 -11.64
C SER A 139 -3.41 -12.32 -11.84
N THR A 140 -2.12 -12.41 -12.16
CA THR A 140 -1.26 -11.27 -12.47
C THR A 140 -1.63 -10.68 -13.82
N VAL A 141 -1.79 -11.52 -14.84
CA VAL A 141 -2.24 -11.08 -16.18
C VAL A 141 -3.57 -10.33 -16.09
N ARG A 142 -4.54 -10.87 -15.35
CA ARG A 142 -5.83 -10.17 -15.12
C ARG A 142 -5.68 -8.82 -14.43
N THR A 143 -4.82 -8.71 -13.44
CA THR A 143 -4.58 -7.44 -12.74
C THR A 143 -3.93 -6.42 -13.67
N ARG A 144 -2.95 -6.83 -14.47
CA ARG A 144 -2.29 -5.98 -15.46
C ARG A 144 -3.26 -5.54 -16.56
N LEU A 145 -4.03 -6.49 -17.11
CA LEU A 145 -5.08 -6.20 -18.09
C LEU A 145 -6.12 -5.19 -17.54
N HIS A 146 -6.48 -5.31 -16.26
CA HIS A 146 -7.38 -4.35 -15.62
C HIS A 146 -6.77 -2.93 -15.60
N CYS A 147 -5.48 -2.79 -15.31
CA CYS A 147 -4.78 -1.51 -15.33
C CYS A 147 -4.73 -0.92 -16.77
N VAL A 148 -4.41 -1.74 -17.77
CA VAL A 148 -4.41 -1.32 -19.18
C VAL A 148 -5.80 -0.89 -19.62
N ASN A 149 -6.83 -1.69 -19.34
CA ASN A 149 -8.22 -1.34 -19.69
C ASN A 149 -8.71 -0.06 -19.00
N ALA A 150 -8.26 0.21 -17.77
CA ALA A 150 -8.59 1.44 -17.06
C ALA A 150 -7.93 2.67 -17.71
N PHE A 151 -6.70 2.56 -18.16
CA PHE A 151 -6.02 3.60 -18.92
C PHE A 151 -6.66 3.82 -20.29
N LEU A 152 -6.92 2.75 -21.04
CA LEU A 152 -7.58 2.84 -22.36
C LEU A 152 -8.99 3.43 -22.23
N GLY A 153 -9.74 3.06 -21.18
CA GLY A 153 -11.03 3.69 -20.89
C GLY A 153 -10.92 5.20 -20.68
N TYR A 154 -9.90 5.64 -19.93
CA TYR A 154 -9.61 7.06 -19.78
C TYR A 154 -9.28 7.74 -21.12
N ALA A 155 -8.44 7.10 -21.95
CA ALA A 155 -8.07 7.62 -23.27
C ALA A 155 -9.27 7.66 -24.24
N MET A 156 -10.21 6.71 -24.13
CA MET A 156 -11.48 6.71 -24.89
C MET A 156 -12.38 7.85 -24.44
N ASP A 157 -12.53 8.07 -23.13
CA ASP A 157 -13.33 9.18 -22.60
C ASP A 157 -12.77 10.54 -23.02
N ALA A 158 -11.45 10.62 -23.26
CA ALA A 158 -10.76 11.79 -23.79
C ALA A 158 -10.80 11.89 -25.34
N GLY A 159 -11.43 10.95 -26.04
CA GLY A 159 -11.54 10.94 -27.50
C GLY A 159 -10.23 10.57 -28.24
N ILE A 160 -9.22 10.02 -27.54
CA ILE A 160 -7.90 9.69 -28.10
C ILE A 160 -7.94 8.30 -28.75
N VAL A 161 -8.53 7.33 -28.07
CA VAL A 161 -8.62 5.94 -28.52
C VAL A 161 -10.04 5.63 -28.95
N SER A 162 -10.22 4.86 -30.04
CA SER A 162 -11.55 4.47 -30.52
C SER A 162 -12.32 3.63 -29.49
N THR A 163 -13.64 3.87 -29.40
CA THR A 163 -14.54 3.11 -28.52
C THR A 163 -14.57 1.62 -28.84
N ASP A 164 -14.26 1.23 -30.06
CA ASP A 164 -14.26 -0.16 -30.52
C ASP A 164 -13.20 -1.02 -29.82
N VAL A 165 -12.13 -0.41 -29.35
CA VAL A 165 -11.01 -1.11 -28.69
C VAL A 165 -11.49 -1.87 -27.44
N LEU A 166 -12.42 -1.32 -26.68
CA LEU A 166 -12.99 -1.94 -25.47
C LEU A 166 -14.47 -2.37 -25.65
N ALA A 167 -15.04 -2.27 -26.84
CA ALA A 167 -16.46 -2.61 -27.11
C ALA A 167 -16.80 -4.05 -26.66
N ARG A 168 -15.87 -4.97 -26.82
CA ARG A 168 -15.95 -6.34 -26.28
C ARG A 168 -14.76 -6.61 -25.40
N ARG A 169 -14.87 -6.29 -24.09
CA ARG A 169 -13.80 -6.54 -23.12
C ARG A 169 -13.40 -8.00 -23.06
N ILE A 170 -12.11 -8.27 -23.18
CA ILE A 170 -11.56 -9.61 -23.01
C ILE A 170 -11.64 -10.00 -21.54
N ARG A 171 -12.32 -11.12 -21.26
CA ARG A 171 -12.45 -11.66 -19.90
C ARG A 171 -11.63 -12.94 -19.77
N LEU A 172 -10.54 -12.87 -19.03
CA LEU A 172 -9.77 -14.06 -18.68
C LEU A 172 -10.51 -14.84 -17.59
N ARG A 173 -10.91 -16.08 -17.89
CA ARG A 173 -11.57 -16.96 -16.93
C ARG A 173 -10.53 -17.45 -15.92
N LYS A 174 -10.77 -17.19 -14.65
CA LYS A 174 -9.95 -17.74 -13.55
C LYS A 174 -10.68 -18.96 -12.98
N PRO A 175 -10.00 -20.08 -12.74
CA PRO A 175 -10.58 -21.17 -11.96
C PRO A 175 -11.02 -20.63 -10.60
N GLU A 176 -12.23 -20.97 -10.16
CA GLU A 176 -12.69 -20.64 -8.82
C GLU A 176 -11.86 -21.46 -7.83
N THR A 177 -11.07 -20.79 -7.04
CA THR A 177 -10.35 -21.39 -5.92
C THR A 177 -11.03 -20.96 -4.64
N LEU A 178 -11.41 -21.90 -3.82
CA LEU A 178 -11.93 -21.62 -2.48
C LEU A 178 -10.86 -20.86 -1.68
N PRO A 179 -11.29 -19.92 -0.80
CA PRO A 179 -10.38 -19.27 0.14
C PRO A 179 -9.69 -20.36 0.97
N ARG A 180 -8.36 -20.31 1.05
CA ARG A 180 -7.59 -21.25 1.87
C ARG A 180 -7.64 -20.82 3.33
N ALA A 181 -8.68 -21.25 4.06
CA ALA A 181 -8.66 -21.25 5.51
C ALA A 181 -7.65 -22.29 6.00
N MET A 182 -7.12 -22.10 7.21
CA MET A 182 -6.34 -23.15 7.87
C MET A 182 -7.30 -24.24 8.36
N ASP A 183 -6.89 -25.49 8.24
CA ASP A 183 -7.58 -26.60 8.85
C ASP A 183 -7.58 -26.43 10.39
N ALA A 184 -8.67 -26.76 11.05
CA ALA A 184 -8.80 -26.59 12.51
C ALA A 184 -7.69 -27.32 13.28
N ASP A 185 -7.30 -28.50 12.79
CA ASP A 185 -6.23 -29.32 13.38
C ASP A 185 -4.83 -28.73 13.22
N ASP A 186 -4.62 -27.82 12.25
CA ASP A 186 -3.33 -27.16 12.00
C ASP A 186 -3.13 -25.91 12.87
N VAL A 187 -4.20 -25.32 13.42
CA VAL A 187 -4.14 -24.12 14.26
C VAL A 187 -3.38 -24.40 15.57
N ARG A 188 -3.65 -25.54 16.23
CA ARG A 188 -3.01 -25.88 17.50
C ARG A 188 -1.50 -26.13 17.34
N PRO A 189 -1.01 -26.92 16.39
CA PRO A 189 0.42 -27.05 16.10
C PRO A 189 1.10 -25.71 15.79
N LEU A 190 0.47 -24.85 15.00
CA LEU A 190 1.01 -23.51 14.73
C LEU A 190 1.20 -22.72 16.02
N LEU A 191 0.17 -22.62 16.86
CA LEU A 191 0.21 -21.85 18.09
C LEU A 191 1.19 -22.43 19.13
N SER A 192 1.45 -23.71 19.13
CA SER A 192 2.35 -24.38 20.09
C SER A 192 3.83 -24.04 19.88
N VAL A 193 4.24 -23.64 18.68
CA VAL A 193 5.64 -23.34 18.32
C VAL A 193 5.99 -21.86 18.40
N ILE A 194 5.03 -21.01 18.83
CA ILE A 194 5.23 -19.55 18.90
C ILE A 194 5.56 -19.16 20.35
N ASP A 195 6.84 -18.99 20.67
CA ASP A 195 7.28 -18.62 22.01
C ASP A 195 7.26 -17.10 22.28
N PRO A 196 7.77 -16.21 21.36
CA PRO A 196 7.84 -14.78 21.63
C PRO A 196 6.46 -14.14 21.83
N PRO A 197 6.21 -13.43 22.96
CA PRO A 197 4.90 -12.85 23.27
C PRO A 197 4.38 -11.90 22.17
N ARG A 198 5.27 -11.14 21.51
CA ARG A 198 4.91 -10.27 20.38
C ARG A 198 4.29 -11.07 19.23
N ASP A 199 5.01 -12.10 18.80
CA ASP A 199 4.61 -12.86 17.62
C ASP A 199 3.35 -13.68 17.90
N ARG A 200 3.26 -14.23 19.10
CA ARG A 200 2.06 -14.95 19.57
C ARG A 200 0.84 -14.03 19.61
N ALA A 201 0.98 -12.84 20.19
CA ALA A 201 -0.10 -11.85 20.23
C ALA A 201 -0.53 -11.43 18.82
N MET A 202 0.42 -11.16 17.92
CA MET A 202 0.14 -10.76 16.54
C MET A 202 -0.68 -11.84 15.80
N ILE A 203 -0.27 -13.09 15.90
CA ILE A 203 -0.95 -14.20 15.19
C ILE A 203 -2.31 -14.48 15.80
N LEU A 204 -2.45 -14.48 17.14
CA LEU A 204 -3.74 -14.70 17.80
C LEU A 204 -4.74 -13.59 17.51
N VAL A 205 -4.31 -12.33 17.52
CA VAL A 205 -5.20 -11.21 17.16
C VAL A 205 -5.69 -11.36 15.73
N LEU A 206 -4.83 -11.68 14.76
CA LEU A 206 -5.26 -11.92 13.37
C LEU A 206 -6.26 -13.07 13.27
N LEU A 207 -5.98 -14.18 13.95
CA LEU A 207 -6.79 -15.40 13.92
C LEU A 207 -8.17 -15.19 14.55
N ARG A 208 -8.26 -14.42 15.65
CA ARG A 208 -9.48 -14.24 16.44
C ARG A 208 -10.31 -13.00 16.10
N THR A 209 -9.78 -12.10 15.26
CA THR A 209 -10.50 -10.88 14.84
C THR A 209 -10.77 -10.82 13.35
N GLY A 210 -10.07 -11.62 12.57
CA GLY A 210 -10.13 -11.57 11.13
C GLY A 210 -9.68 -10.23 10.53
N MET A 211 -8.92 -9.41 11.27
CA MET A 211 -8.32 -8.18 10.75
C MET A 211 -7.46 -8.45 9.53
N ARG A 212 -7.37 -7.48 8.62
CA ARG A 212 -6.31 -7.52 7.61
C ARG A 212 -4.96 -7.25 8.27
N ILE A 213 -3.91 -7.92 7.80
CA ILE A 213 -2.57 -7.71 8.37
C ILE A 213 -2.16 -6.23 8.33
N GLY A 214 -2.43 -5.50 7.26
CA GLY A 214 -2.13 -4.07 7.17
C GLY A 214 -2.88 -3.24 8.22
N GLU A 215 -4.13 -3.57 8.54
CA GLU A 215 -4.88 -2.92 9.61
C GLU A 215 -4.20 -3.16 10.96
N LEU A 216 -3.81 -4.40 11.26
CA LEU A 216 -3.13 -4.72 12.50
C LEU A 216 -1.77 -4.02 12.64
N LEU A 217 -0.97 -3.99 11.56
CA LEU A 217 0.34 -3.33 11.58
C LEU A 217 0.25 -1.81 11.71
N ASN A 218 -0.87 -1.22 11.31
CA ASN A 218 -1.17 0.20 11.48
C ASN A 218 -1.93 0.54 12.76
N THR A 219 -2.29 -0.45 13.58
CA THR A 219 -2.95 -0.24 14.87
C THR A 219 -2.01 0.49 15.83
N ARG A 220 -2.45 1.63 16.35
CA ARG A 220 -1.74 2.39 17.37
C ARG A 220 -2.14 1.93 18.77
N MET A 221 -1.36 2.27 19.76
CA MET A 221 -1.72 2.00 21.18
C MET A 221 -2.99 2.74 21.62
N SER A 222 -3.26 3.91 21.02
CA SER A 222 -4.51 4.67 21.24
C SER A 222 -5.76 3.95 20.76
N ASP A 223 -5.63 3.03 19.82
CA ASP A 223 -6.74 2.33 19.17
C ASP A 223 -7.13 1.05 19.94
N LEU A 224 -6.30 0.65 20.92
CA LEU A 224 -6.50 -0.55 21.73
C LEU A 224 -7.19 -0.22 23.04
N HIS A 225 -8.39 -0.73 23.23
CA HIS A 225 -9.20 -0.56 24.45
C HIS A 225 -9.27 -1.88 25.24
N LEU A 226 -8.31 -2.07 26.15
CA LEU A 226 -8.18 -3.32 26.92
C LEU A 226 -9.37 -3.60 27.83
N ARG A 227 -10.03 -2.56 28.41
CA ARG A 227 -11.20 -2.72 29.26
C ARG A 227 -12.41 -3.23 28.48
N ASP A 228 -12.59 -2.68 27.28
CA ASP A 228 -13.71 -3.00 26.39
C ASP A 228 -13.39 -4.20 25.46
N ARG A 229 -12.17 -4.75 25.56
CA ARG A 229 -11.69 -5.85 24.74
C ARG A 229 -11.86 -5.62 23.23
N LYS A 230 -11.55 -4.41 22.77
CA LYS A 230 -11.75 -4.02 21.38
C LYS A 230 -10.55 -3.27 20.80
N ILE A 231 -10.45 -3.31 19.46
CA ILE A 231 -9.56 -2.48 18.68
C ILE A 231 -10.42 -1.68 17.70
N ASP A 232 -10.21 -0.36 17.67
CA ASP A 232 -10.84 0.52 16.71
C ASP A 232 -9.99 0.57 15.44
N ILE A 233 -10.62 0.37 14.29
CA ILE A 233 -9.99 0.44 12.97
C ILE A 233 -10.60 1.64 12.27
N TYR A 234 -9.90 2.78 12.24
CA TYR A 234 -10.42 4.03 11.69
C TYR A 234 -10.47 4.05 10.17
N GLU A 235 -9.49 3.44 9.51
CA GLU A 235 -9.47 3.33 8.05
C GLU A 235 -9.11 1.91 7.61
N GLY A 236 -10.07 1.19 7.07
CA GLY A 236 -9.78 -0.06 6.38
C GLY A 236 -8.97 0.22 5.10
N GLU A 237 -7.80 -0.43 4.94
CA GLU A 237 -6.92 -0.26 3.76
C GLU A 237 -7.67 -0.34 2.42
N LYS A 238 -8.77 -1.05 2.35
CA LYS A 238 -9.49 -1.34 1.11
C LYS A 238 -10.78 -0.52 0.94
N ASN A 239 -11.51 -0.26 2.03
CA ASN A 239 -12.88 0.30 1.96
C ASN A 239 -13.00 1.69 2.58
N ARG A 240 -11.93 2.21 3.24
CA ARG A 240 -11.95 3.49 4.00
C ARG A 240 -13.08 3.62 5.02
N LEU A 241 -13.70 2.50 5.40
CA LEU A 241 -14.75 2.46 6.42
C LEU A 241 -14.13 2.01 7.75
N GLY A 242 -14.34 2.80 8.78
CA GLY A 242 -13.98 2.45 10.14
C GLY A 242 -14.83 1.28 10.63
N ARG A 243 -14.27 0.45 11.50
CA ARG A 243 -14.98 -0.62 12.20
C ARG A 243 -14.29 -0.96 13.51
N VAL A 244 -14.99 -1.67 14.36
CA VAL A 244 -14.47 -2.21 15.60
C VAL A 244 -14.31 -3.72 15.49
N VAL A 245 -13.27 -4.27 16.11
CA VAL A 245 -13.11 -5.72 16.28
C VAL A 245 -12.96 -6.04 17.76
N TYR A 246 -13.49 -7.17 18.18
CA TYR A 246 -13.47 -7.63 19.57
C TYR A 246 -12.43 -8.73 19.77
N LEU A 247 -11.83 -8.74 20.94
CA LEU A 247 -10.74 -9.65 21.33
C LEU A 247 -11.27 -10.80 22.19
N SER A 248 -10.97 -12.01 21.81
CA SER A 248 -11.22 -13.22 22.60
C SER A 248 -10.29 -13.32 23.82
N ASP A 249 -10.59 -14.19 24.76
CA ASP A 249 -9.79 -14.34 25.99
C ASP A 249 -8.35 -14.75 25.72
N ASP A 250 -8.14 -15.65 24.75
CA ASP A 250 -6.79 -16.08 24.35
C ASP A 250 -5.98 -14.98 23.67
N ALA A 251 -6.61 -14.18 22.79
CA ALA A 251 -5.99 -13.00 22.18
C ALA A 251 -5.67 -11.92 23.23
N MET A 252 -6.58 -11.68 24.17
CA MET A 252 -6.37 -10.74 25.29
C MET A 252 -5.21 -11.19 26.19
N SER A 253 -5.14 -12.48 26.53
CA SER A 253 -4.05 -13.04 27.32
C SER A 253 -2.70 -12.84 26.65
N ALA A 254 -2.60 -13.16 25.36
CA ALA A 254 -1.39 -12.97 24.58
C ALA A 254 -1.00 -11.49 24.43
N LEU A 255 -1.97 -10.60 24.20
CA LEU A 255 -1.73 -9.17 24.15
C LEU A 255 -1.21 -8.64 25.50
N ARG A 256 -1.78 -9.04 26.63
CA ARG A 256 -1.31 -8.64 27.95
C ARG A 256 0.15 -9.11 28.20
N ALA A 257 0.49 -10.32 27.76
CA ALA A 257 1.87 -10.82 27.86
C ALA A 257 2.82 -9.96 27.01
N TRP A 258 2.44 -9.59 25.81
CA TRP A 258 3.21 -8.69 24.95
C TRP A 258 3.34 -7.28 25.55
N LEU A 259 2.25 -6.71 26.05
CA LEU A 259 2.23 -5.36 26.62
C LEU A 259 3.11 -5.20 27.86
N LYS A 260 3.37 -6.27 28.61
CA LYS A 260 4.28 -6.25 29.77
C LYS A 260 5.73 -5.99 29.41
N ILE A 261 6.16 -6.37 28.19
CA ILE A 261 7.56 -6.34 27.77
C ILE A 261 7.81 -5.36 26.61
N ARG A 262 6.74 -4.84 25.99
CA ARG A 262 6.90 -3.89 24.89
C ARG A 262 7.39 -2.53 25.40
N ASP A 263 8.13 -1.81 24.56
CA ASP A 263 8.54 -0.45 24.83
C ASP A 263 7.30 0.50 24.84
N PRO A 264 7.02 1.16 25.97
CA PRO A 264 5.86 2.03 26.08
C PRO A 264 5.93 3.29 25.19
N GLN A 265 7.12 3.70 24.75
CA GLN A 265 7.31 4.87 23.90
C GLN A 265 6.95 4.60 22.41
N LYS A 266 6.78 3.35 22.02
CA LYS A 266 6.39 3.01 20.66
C LYS A 266 4.92 3.34 20.41
N VAL A 267 4.65 3.99 19.29
CA VAL A 267 3.29 4.42 18.91
C VAL A 267 2.43 3.24 18.45
N PHE A 268 3.00 2.37 17.60
CA PHE A 268 2.25 1.23 17.05
C PHE A 268 2.23 0.04 18.01
N LEU A 269 1.13 -0.71 18.00
CA LEU A 269 0.96 -1.90 18.82
C LEU A 269 2.03 -2.95 18.53
N PHE A 270 2.34 -3.17 17.25
CA PHE A 270 3.40 -4.07 16.79
C PHE A 270 4.48 -3.32 16.02
N TYR A 271 5.73 -3.58 16.36
CA TYR A 271 6.89 -2.95 15.74
C TYR A 271 8.05 -3.95 15.62
N ALA A 272 8.99 -3.70 14.68
CA ALA A 272 10.23 -4.41 14.57
C ALA A 272 11.33 -3.72 15.39
N THR A 273 12.38 -4.45 15.73
CA THR A 273 13.53 -3.91 16.48
C THR A 273 14.12 -2.69 15.76
N GLY A 274 14.34 -1.62 16.51
CA GLY A 274 14.91 -0.37 15.98
C GLY A 274 13.94 0.50 15.16
N THR A 275 12.65 0.12 15.03
CA THR A 275 11.66 0.88 14.26
C THR A 275 10.43 1.23 15.11
N ASN A 276 9.58 2.14 14.61
CA ASN A 276 8.30 2.46 15.25
C ASN A 276 7.15 1.58 14.77
N SER A 277 7.30 0.89 13.62
CA SER A 277 6.28 0.04 13.02
C SER A 277 6.89 -1.26 12.50
N MET A 278 6.05 -2.21 12.12
CA MET A 278 6.48 -3.46 11.49
C MET A 278 6.06 -3.45 10.02
N ALA A 279 7.00 -3.76 9.12
CA ALA A 279 6.69 -3.91 7.70
C ALA A 279 5.93 -5.22 7.44
N TYR A 280 5.08 -5.23 6.40
CA TYR A 280 4.37 -6.45 5.98
C TYR A 280 5.33 -7.61 5.66
N SER A 281 6.47 -7.33 5.02
CA SER A 281 7.49 -8.35 4.73
C SER A 281 8.04 -9.00 5.99
N THR A 282 8.26 -8.22 7.05
CA THR A 282 8.71 -8.74 8.35
C THR A 282 7.64 -9.64 8.99
N ALA A 283 6.38 -9.20 9.01
CA ALA A 283 5.27 -10.00 9.56
C ALA A 283 5.09 -11.31 8.76
N ARG A 284 5.26 -11.26 7.43
CA ARG A 284 5.22 -12.43 6.56
C ARG A 284 6.33 -13.42 6.89
N LEU A 285 7.57 -12.96 7.02
CA LEU A 285 8.71 -13.81 7.37
C LEU A 285 8.54 -14.45 8.75
N ILE A 286 8.00 -13.71 9.72
CA ILE A 286 7.66 -14.24 11.04
C ILE A 286 6.65 -15.39 10.92
N PHE A 287 5.59 -15.20 10.16
CA PHE A 287 4.57 -16.22 9.97
C PHE A 287 5.14 -17.46 9.25
N GLU A 288 5.86 -17.27 8.15
CA GLU A 288 6.52 -18.36 7.39
C GLU A 288 7.47 -19.18 8.27
N LYS A 289 8.24 -18.53 9.16
CA LYS A 289 9.08 -19.20 10.15
C LYS A 289 8.29 -20.14 11.04
N TYR A 290 7.09 -19.74 11.52
CA TYR A 290 6.29 -20.58 12.40
C TYR A 290 5.51 -21.65 11.63
N ILE A 291 5.10 -21.40 10.41
CA ILE A 291 4.55 -22.43 9.51
C ILE A 291 5.58 -23.54 9.28
N THR A 292 6.84 -23.18 9.05
CA THR A 292 7.94 -24.16 8.90
C THR A 292 8.19 -24.94 10.18
N LYS A 293 8.25 -24.24 11.34
CA LYS A 293 8.44 -24.91 12.64
C LYS A 293 7.30 -25.87 12.99
N ALA A 294 6.08 -25.56 12.59
CA ALA A 294 4.93 -26.41 12.79
C ALA A 294 4.82 -27.59 11.78
N GLY A 295 5.74 -27.69 10.81
CA GLY A 295 5.69 -28.72 9.76
C GLY A 295 4.63 -28.49 8.69
N LEU A 296 4.06 -27.27 8.61
CA LEU A 296 2.90 -26.94 7.77
C LEU A 296 3.27 -26.30 6.42
N THR A 297 4.53 -26.28 6.02
CA THR A 297 5.00 -25.63 4.79
C THR A 297 4.30 -26.15 3.55
N HIS A 298 4.02 -27.46 3.50
CA HIS A 298 3.34 -28.12 2.38
C HIS A 298 1.90 -27.66 2.18
N LYS A 299 1.26 -27.07 3.19
CA LYS A 299 -0.12 -26.55 3.14
C LYS A 299 -0.23 -25.22 2.40
N GLY A 300 0.88 -24.46 2.25
CA GLY A 300 0.91 -23.17 1.54
C GLY A 300 0.08 -22.07 2.20
N TYR A 301 -0.07 -22.10 3.53
CA TYR A 301 -0.77 -21.06 4.28
C TYR A 301 -0.04 -19.72 4.20
N SER A 302 -0.82 -18.64 4.13
CA SER A 302 -0.32 -17.25 4.20
C SER A 302 -0.99 -16.52 5.37
N LEU A 303 -0.51 -15.31 5.69
CA LEU A 303 -1.17 -14.46 6.70
C LEU A 303 -2.67 -14.24 6.43
N HIS A 304 -3.09 -14.26 5.16
CA HIS A 304 -4.51 -14.17 4.79
C HIS A 304 -5.31 -15.43 5.17
N ALA A 305 -4.65 -16.57 5.27
CA ALA A 305 -5.32 -17.82 5.72
C ALA A 305 -5.89 -17.65 7.14
N LEU A 306 -5.19 -16.93 8.05
CA LEU A 306 -5.71 -16.63 9.40
C LEU A 306 -7.06 -15.91 9.36
N ARG A 307 -7.21 -14.94 8.46
CA ARG A 307 -8.48 -14.22 8.26
C ARG A 307 -9.56 -15.11 7.64
N HIS A 308 -9.18 -15.97 6.71
CA HIS A 308 -10.12 -16.92 6.12
C HIS A 308 -10.60 -17.95 7.16
N THR A 309 -9.71 -18.40 8.05
CA THR A 309 -10.05 -19.29 9.18
C THR A 309 -11.08 -18.63 10.10
N PHE A 310 -10.82 -17.38 10.51
CA PHE A 310 -11.79 -16.62 11.31
C PHE A 310 -13.16 -16.52 10.62
N ALA A 311 -13.19 -16.21 9.33
CA ALA A 311 -14.45 -16.12 8.59
C ALA A 311 -15.18 -17.47 8.49
N SER A 312 -14.44 -18.57 8.34
CA SER A 312 -15.02 -19.92 8.31
C SER A 312 -15.53 -20.36 9.68
N GLU A 313 -14.81 -20.02 10.78
CA GLU A 313 -15.26 -20.29 12.16
C GLU A 313 -16.56 -19.54 12.53
N LEU A 314 -16.82 -18.39 11.94
CA LEU A 314 -18.06 -17.62 12.16
C LEU A 314 -19.27 -18.20 11.39
N LEU A 315 -19.04 -18.98 10.35
CA LEU A 315 -20.10 -19.55 9.51
C LEU A 315 -20.51 -20.97 9.94
N ASN A 316 -19.71 -21.61 10.78
CA ASN A 316 -19.96 -22.92 11.39
C ASN A 316 -20.49 -22.76 12.83
#